data_4184d88e8e1c17f80b173379286c29c9
#
_entry.id   4184d88e8e1c17f80b173379286c29c9
#
_cell.length_a   1.000
_cell.length_b   1.000
_cell.length_c   1.000
_cell.angle_alpha   90.00
_cell.angle_beta   90.00
_cell.angle_gamma   90.00
#
_symmetry.space_group_name_H-M   'P 1'
#
loop_
_entity.id
_entity.type
_entity.pdbx_description
1 polymer ?
#
loop_
_entity_poly.entity_id
_entity_poly.type
_entity_poly.pdbx_seq_one_letter_code
_entity_poly.pdbx_strand_id
1 'polypeptide(L)'
;MSDTESAATYSIKAVAEATGLTVETLRAWERRYRVIQPKRGAGGHRLYTIHDVSRLRRLHAITARGHSIGKIAHLSNDALSRLLADHPASGADAAQALIGRILGAVTKYRLAECDQLMAMAFALMPPFDAVHSVLSPALREVGERWHRGEMSIAQERIASNCARRQLMSLLHTFNGVAKGTAVIFATLSGERHELGILMYAMIAASLSLRTFYLGPDLPAEEVARCAREIDAMAIAISLVNHDQIEATLAQLHALRRELPDEVEIWLGGPGLVEIDESTLPPRSVRMLEPGDFEQRVGLLEAAR
;
A
#
# COMPACT_ATOMS: atom_id res chain seq x y z
N MET A 1 29.71 -18.31 -9.39
CA MET A 1 30.16 -16.94 -9.08
C MET A 1 28.90 -16.17 -8.82
N SER A 2 28.70 -15.81 -7.57
CA SER A 2 27.46 -15.31 -7.02
C SER A 2 27.25 -13.85 -7.41
N ASP A 3 26.20 -13.58 -8.20
CA ASP A 3 25.66 -12.25 -8.39
C ASP A 3 25.01 -11.80 -7.08
N THR A 4 25.67 -10.87 -6.43
CA THR A 4 25.14 -10.21 -5.25
C THR A 4 24.27 -9.07 -5.75
N GLU A 5 22.94 -9.30 -5.83
CA GLU A 5 21.94 -8.25 -6.00
C GLU A 5 22.27 -7.04 -5.12
N SER A 6 22.37 -5.89 -5.77
CA SER A 6 22.45 -4.58 -5.13
C SER A 6 21.06 -4.22 -4.56
N ALA A 7 20.65 -4.91 -3.49
CA ALA A 7 19.47 -4.56 -2.75
C ALA A 7 19.65 -3.15 -2.19
N ALA A 8 18.68 -2.25 -2.42
CA ALA A 8 18.68 -0.91 -1.87
C ALA A 8 18.91 -0.96 -0.35
N THR A 9 19.88 -0.18 0.13
CA THR A 9 20.27 -0.15 1.54
C THR A 9 20.00 1.23 2.14
N TYR A 10 19.56 1.25 3.39
CA TYR A 10 19.06 2.43 4.09
C TYR A 10 19.92 2.76 5.29
N SER A 11 20.07 4.05 5.58
CA SER A 11 20.75 4.54 6.80
C SER A 11 19.90 4.29 8.05
N ILE A 12 20.53 4.24 9.23
CA ILE A 12 19.81 4.07 10.51
C ILE A 12 18.79 5.19 10.78
N LYS A 13 19.02 6.41 10.27
CA LYS A 13 18.07 7.52 10.39
C LYS A 13 16.81 7.23 9.56
N ALA A 14 16.96 6.86 8.29
CA ALA A 14 15.85 6.51 7.42
C ALA A 14 15.03 5.34 7.99
N VAL A 15 15.71 4.33 8.57
CA VAL A 15 15.04 3.21 9.23
C VAL A 15 14.28 3.64 10.47
N ALA A 16 14.84 4.52 11.28
CA ALA A 16 14.18 5.07 12.47
C ALA A 16 12.87 5.80 12.11
N GLU A 17 12.94 6.68 11.11
CA GLU A 17 11.76 7.39 10.59
C GLU A 17 10.73 6.44 9.99
N ALA A 18 11.17 5.51 9.13
CA ALA A 18 10.28 4.55 8.49
C ALA A 18 9.59 3.57 9.46
N THR A 19 10.20 3.28 10.62
CA THR A 19 9.68 2.30 11.58
C THR A 19 9.00 2.91 12.80
N GLY A 20 9.11 4.24 13.01
CA GLY A 20 8.66 4.92 14.22
C GLY A 20 9.49 4.59 15.48
N LEU A 21 10.63 3.90 15.32
CA LEU A 21 11.55 3.59 16.42
C LEU A 21 12.63 4.66 16.55
N THR A 22 13.11 4.90 17.76
CA THR A 22 14.27 5.76 17.94
C THR A 22 15.56 5.04 17.53
N VAL A 23 16.59 5.80 17.12
CA VAL A 23 17.91 5.24 16.78
C VAL A 23 18.50 4.45 17.96
N GLU A 24 18.27 4.91 19.19
CA GLU A 24 18.69 4.25 20.41
C GLU A 24 18.01 2.90 20.59
N THR A 25 16.70 2.84 20.33
CA THR A 25 15.91 1.59 20.38
C THR A 25 16.39 0.60 19.33
N LEU A 26 16.63 1.04 18.09
CA LEU A 26 17.15 0.20 17.02
C LEU A 26 18.51 -0.43 17.42
N ARG A 27 19.43 0.38 17.93
CA ARG A 27 20.75 -0.09 18.40
C ARG A 27 20.64 -1.04 19.59
N ALA A 28 19.70 -0.78 20.50
CA ALA A 28 19.44 -1.66 21.64
C ALA A 28 18.90 -3.01 21.21
N TRP A 29 17.93 -3.01 20.28
CA TRP A 29 17.32 -4.24 19.76
C TRP A 29 18.32 -5.07 18.94
N GLU A 30 19.12 -4.43 18.10
CA GLU A 30 20.23 -5.07 17.35
C GLU A 30 21.21 -5.75 18.34
N ARG A 31 21.70 -5.01 19.33
CA ARG A 31 22.73 -5.48 20.26
C ARG A 31 22.22 -6.56 21.23
N ARG A 32 21.03 -6.37 21.82
CA ARG A 32 20.51 -7.23 22.88
C ARG A 32 19.76 -8.45 22.36
N TYR A 33 19.05 -8.31 21.26
CA TYR A 33 18.13 -9.33 20.78
C TYR A 33 18.46 -9.84 19.38
N ARG A 34 19.42 -9.22 18.69
CA ARG A 34 19.85 -9.58 17.33
C ARG A 34 18.68 -9.70 16.35
N VAL A 35 17.71 -8.81 16.48
CA VAL A 35 16.47 -8.81 15.67
C VAL A 35 16.75 -8.70 14.17
N ILE A 36 17.86 -8.03 13.82
CA ILE A 36 18.38 -7.83 12.46
C ILE A 36 19.91 -7.84 12.50
N GLN A 37 20.54 -8.05 11.33
CA GLN A 37 22.00 -8.05 11.17
C GLN A 37 22.38 -7.14 9.98
N PRO A 38 22.43 -5.80 10.19
CA PRO A 38 22.72 -4.86 9.11
C PRO A 38 24.12 -5.08 8.54
N LYS A 39 24.26 -4.98 7.23
CA LYS A 39 25.56 -4.96 6.55
C LYS A 39 26.31 -3.67 6.90
N ARG A 40 27.63 -3.67 6.75
CA ARG A 40 28.45 -2.45 6.88
C ARG A 40 28.92 -2.02 5.51
N GLY A 41 28.66 -0.76 5.17
CA GLY A 41 29.18 -0.14 3.94
C GLY A 41 30.67 0.18 4.04
N ALA A 42 31.28 0.65 2.95
CA ALA A 42 32.72 0.98 2.83
C ALA A 42 33.19 2.01 3.88
N GLY A 43 32.29 2.87 4.38
CA GLY A 43 32.57 3.85 5.46
C GLY A 43 32.27 3.34 6.88
N GLY A 44 32.06 2.04 7.11
CA GLY A 44 31.75 1.45 8.41
C GLY A 44 30.33 1.70 8.93
N HIS A 45 29.50 2.44 8.20
CA HIS A 45 28.12 2.73 8.55
C HIS A 45 27.22 1.50 8.36
N ARG A 46 26.19 1.38 9.23
CA ARG A 46 25.18 0.33 9.11
C ARG A 46 24.29 0.58 7.91
N LEU A 47 24.05 -0.45 7.14
CA LEU A 47 23.16 -0.48 5.99
C LEU A 47 22.08 -1.53 6.20
N TYR A 48 20.85 -1.13 6.11
CA TYR A 48 19.65 -1.95 6.35
C TYR A 48 18.95 -2.23 5.05
N THR A 49 18.45 -3.44 4.89
CA THR A 49 17.63 -3.84 3.75
C THR A 49 16.16 -3.50 3.99
N ILE A 50 15.35 -3.54 2.94
CA ILE A 50 13.90 -3.42 3.01
C ILE A 50 13.29 -4.49 3.94
N HIS A 51 13.85 -5.71 3.92
CA HIS A 51 13.44 -6.81 4.80
C HIS A 51 13.69 -6.51 6.29
N ASP A 52 14.81 -5.84 6.61
CA ASP A 52 15.12 -5.41 7.98
C ASP A 52 14.08 -4.39 8.46
N VAL A 53 13.73 -3.42 7.62
CA VAL A 53 12.72 -2.40 7.94
C VAL A 53 11.35 -3.05 8.17
N SER A 54 10.93 -3.96 7.29
CA SER A 54 9.66 -4.69 7.42
C SER A 54 9.61 -5.52 8.72
N ARG A 55 10.69 -6.20 9.07
CA ARG A 55 10.79 -6.95 10.33
C ARG A 55 10.70 -6.04 11.55
N LEU A 56 11.41 -4.92 11.55
CA LEU A 56 11.41 -3.95 12.65
C LEU A 56 10.02 -3.34 12.87
N ARG A 57 9.28 -3.02 11.80
CA ARG A 57 7.88 -2.55 11.90
C ARG A 57 6.97 -3.57 12.56
N ARG A 58 7.04 -4.86 12.14
CA ARG A 58 6.25 -5.92 12.78
C ARG A 58 6.55 -6.02 14.27
N LEU A 59 7.84 -6.02 14.64
CA LEU A 59 8.25 -6.07 16.04
C LEU A 59 7.76 -4.85 16.81
N HIS A 60 7.85 -3.64 16.24
CA HIS A 60 7.33 -2.41 16.85
C HIS A 60 5.82 -2.48 17.07
N ALA A 61 5.07 -2.87 16.04
CA ALA A 61 3.62 -3.00 16.15
C ALA A 61 3.18 -4.01 17.23
N ILE A 62 3.90 -5.13 17.36
CA ILE A 62 3.61 -6.14 18.39
C ILE A 62 4.01 -5.63 19.79
N THR A 63 5.14 -4.92 19.92
CA THR A 63 5.53 -4.34 21.20
C THR A 63 4.60 -3.20 21.64
N ALA A 64 4.08 -2.41 20.73
CA ALA A 64 3.06 -1.39 20.98
C ALA A 64 1.75 -2.01 21.54
N ARG A 65 1.48 -3.29 21.22
CA ARG A 65 0.36 -4.08 21.77
C ARG A 65 0.69 -4.74 23.12
N GLY A 66 1.81 -4.38 23.76
CA GLY A 66 2.18 -4.86 25.10
C GLY A 66 3.06 -6.12 25.15
N HIS A 67 3.48 -6.66 24.00
CA HIS A 67 4.41 -7.80 24.01
C HIS A 67 5.84 -7.34 24.31
N SER A 68 6.54 -8.11 25.14
CA SER A 68 7.96 -7.87 25.40
C SER A 68 8.81 -8.25 24.18
N ILE A 69 9.70 -7.35 23.74
CA ILE A 69 10.61 -7.60 22.62
C ILE A 69 11.43 -8.90 22.81
N GLY A 70 11.85 -9.19 24.03
CA GLY A 70 12.61 -10.41 24.34
C GLY A 70 11.86 -11.71 24.02
N LYS A 71 10.51 -11.69 24.05
CA LYS A 71 9.69 -12.86 23.73
C LYS A 71 9.46 -13.05 22.22
N ILE A 72 9.54 -11.99 21.45
CA ILE A 72 9.15 -12.01 20.02
C ILE A 72 10.34 -11.85 19.06
N ALA A 73 11.48 -11.41 19.56
CA ALA A 73 12.68 -11.12 18.76
C ALA A 73 13.20 -12.31 17.93
N HIS A 74 13.00 -13.52 18.41
CA HIS A 74 13.47 -14.77 17.78
C HIS A 74 12.46 -15.40 16.82
N LEU A 75 11.24 -14.85 16.75
CA LEU A 75 10.19 -15.38 15.90
C LEU A 75 10.48 -15.10 14.40
N SER A 76 10.06 -16.01 13.54
CA SER A 76 10.10 -15.81 12.09
C SER A 76 9.15 -14.67 11.67
N ASN A 77 9.36 -14.09 10.48
CA ASN A 77 8.47 -13.06 9.96
C ASN A 77 7.02 -13.55 9.83
N ASP A 78 6.82 -14.82 9.44
CA ASP A 78 5.49 -15.45 9.36
C ASP A 78 4.84 -15.61 10.73
N ALA A 79 5.63 -15.97 11.76
CA ALA A 79 5.13 -16.04 13.13
C ALA A 79 4.77 -14.66 13.69
N LEU A 80 5.56 -13.62 13.38
CA LEU A 80 5.24 -12.24 13.73
C LEU A 80 3.97 -11.76 13.01
N SER A 81 3.80 -12.08 11.72
CA SER A 81 2.59 -11.76 10.96
C SER A 81 1.36 -12.46 11.55
N ARG A 82 1.48 -13.73 11.94
CA ARG A 82 0.41 -14.44 12.65
C ARG A 82 0.07 -13.79 14.00
N LEU A 83 1.08 -13.42 14.81
CA LEU A 83 0.85 -12.70 16.06
C LEU A 83 0.16 -11.35 15.88
N LEU A 84 0.40 -10.66 14.77
CA LEU A 84 -0.31 -9.45 14.41
C LEU A 84 -1.77 -9.75 14.03
N ALA A 85 -2.01 -10.90 13.40
CA ALA A 85 -3.34 -11.39 13.03
C ALA A 85 -4.12 -12.02 14.22
N ASP A 86 -3.41 -12.68 15.15
CA ASP A 86 -4.00 -13.49 16.26
C ASP A 86 -4.47 -12.68 17.49
N HIS A 87 -4.48 -11.34 17.45
CA HIS A 87 -5.13 -10.54 18.50
C HIS A 87 -6.38 -9.86 17.98
N PRO A 88 -7.48 -10.60 17.91
CA PRO A 88 -8.79 -10.01 17.74
C PRO A 88 -9.44 -9.92 19.12
N ALA A 89 -9.64 -8.81 19.69
CA ALA A 89 -10.66 -8.85 20.72
C ALA A 89 -11.74 -7.77 20.52
N SER A 90 -11.47 -6.60 20.00
CA SER A 90 -12.57 -5.65 19.78
C SER A 90 -12.61 -5.04 18.37
N GLY A 91 -11.45 -4.91 17.71
CA GLY A 91 -11.36 -4.28 16.40
C GLY A 91 -11.83 -5.18 15.25
N ALA A 92 -11.43 -6.46 15.25
CA ALA A 92 -11.78 -7.40 14.16
C ALA A 92 -13.28 -7.74 14.16
N ASP A 93 -13.87 -7.97 15.34
CA ASP A 93 -15.31 -8.22 15.47
C ASP A 93 -16.13 -6.98 15.05
N ALA A 94 -15.67 -5.78 15.42
CA ALA A 94 -16.29 -4.53 15.00
C ALA A 94 -16.17 -4.31 13.49
N ALA A 95 -15.01 -4.58 12.89
CA ALA A 95 -14.80 -4.51 11.45
C ALA A 95 -15.70 -5.50 10.72
N GLN A 96 -15.76 -6.75 11.18
CA GLN A 96 -16.61 -7.79 10.59
C GLN A 96 -18.10 -7.45 10.70
N ALA A 97 -18.53 -6.91 11.85
CA ALA A 97 -19.90 -6.43 12.02
C ALA A 97 -20.22 -5.27 11.06
N LEU A 98 -19.28 -4.36 10.84
CA LEU A 98 -19.43 -3.24 9.92
C LEU A 98 -19.50 -3.73 8.47
N ILE A 99 -18.67 -4.68 8.07
CA ILE A 99 -18.74 -5.35 6.76
C ILE A 99 -20.14 -5.97 6.55
N GLY A 100 -20.62 -6.76 7.51
CA GLY A 100 -21.96 -7.37 7.45
C GLY A 100 -23.08 -6.35 7.25
N ARG A 101 -22.99 -5.20 7.93
CA ARG A 101 -23.96 -4.10 7.78
C ARG A 101 -23.86 -3.43 6.40
N ILE A 102 -22.65 -3.20 5.87
CA ILE A 102 -22.43 -2.67 4.52
C ILE A 102 -23.06 -3.60 3.48
N LEU A 103 -22.77 -4.91 3.55
CA LEU A 103 -23.36 -5.93 2.66
C LEU A 103 -24.88 -5.93 2.75
N GLY A 104 -25.43 -5.85 3.96
CA GLY A 104 -26.87 -5.76 4.18
C GLY A 104 -27.52 -4.51 3.59
N ALA A 105 -26.84 -3.35 3.67
CA ALA A 105 -27.29 -2.09 3.07
C ALA A 105 -27.27 -2.18 1.53
N VAL A 106 -26.19 -2.72 0.95
CA VAL A 106 -26.04 -2.95 -0.50
C VAL A 106 -27.13 -3.89 -1.01
N THR A 107 -27.34 -5.04 -0.35
CA THR A 107 -28.37 -6.03 -0.73
C THR A 107 -29.76 -5.43 -0.76
N LYS A 108 -30.05 -4.47 0.13
CA LYS A 108 -31.36 -3.83 0.26
C LYS A 108 -31.47 -2.49 -0.47
N TYR A 109 -30.48 -2.16 -1.32
CA TYR A 109 -30.43 -0.89 -2.07
C TYR A 109 -30.50 0.37 -1.20
N ARG A 110 -30.00 0.29 0.06
CA ARG A 110 -30.00 1.40 1.02
C ARG A 110 -28.77 2.29 0.86
N LEU A 111 -28.76 3.11 -0.20
CA LEU A 111 -27.63 3.93 -0.60
C LEU A 111 -27.09 4.82 0.54
N ALA A 112 -27.98 5.55 1.21
CA ALA A 112 -27.58 6.48 2.30
C ALA A 112 -26.98 5.71 3.49
N GLU A 113 -27.52 4.54 3.84
CA GLU A 113 -26.97 3.68 4.90
C GLU A 113 -25.59 3.14 4.52
N CYS A 114 -25.41 2.73 3.26
CA CYS A 114 -24.12 2.27 2.76
C CYS A 114 -23.05 3.37 2.87
N ASP A 115 -23.34 4.59 2.42
CA ASP A 115 -22.46 5.76 2.56
C ASP A 115 -22.09 6.04 4.01
N GLN A 116 -23.08 6.05 4.92
CA GLN A 116 -22.84 6.28 6.35
C GLN A 116 -21.95 5.21 6.98
N LEU A 117 -22.17 3.94 6.63
CA LEU A 117 -21.38 2.83 7.16
C LEU A 117 -19.93 2.87 6.68
N MET A 118 -19.68 3.21 5.40
CA MET A 118 -18.34 3.40 4.88
C MET A 118 -17.65 4.61 5.52
N ALA A 119 -18.35 5.73 5.68
CA ALA A 119 -17.83 6.90 6.41
C ALA A 119 -17.47 6.56 7.86
N MET A 120 -18.30 5.73 8.52
CA MET A 120 -18.04 5.28 9.89
C MET A 120 -16.73 4.50 10.02
N ALA A 121 -16.34 3.69 9.04
CA ALA A 121 -15.05 2.99 9.07
C ALA A 121 -13.89 3.99 9.21
N PHE A 122 -13.89 5.04 8.39
CA PHE A 122 -12.85 6.08 8.43
C PHE A 122 -12.93 7.01 9.64
N ALA A 123 -14.09 7.12 10.29
CA ALA A 123 -14.24 7.87 11.53
C ALA A 123 -13.71 7.10 12.76
N LEU A 124 -13.73 5.77 12.71
CA LEU A 124 -13.37 4.90 13.83
C LEU A 124 -11.95 4.35 13.74
N MET A 125 -11.35 4.36 12.56
CA MET A 125 -10.06 3.71 12.29
C MET A 125 -9.14 4.65 11.50
N PRO A 126 -7.80 4.52 11.65
CA PRO A 126 -6.85 5.14 10.73
C PRO A 126 -7.16 4.76 9.27
N PRO A 127 -6.90 5.63 8.29
CA PRO A 127 -7.23 5.39 6.88
C PRO A 127 -6.74 4.05 6.34
N PHE A 128 -5.52 3.66 6.67
CA PHE A 128 -4.95 2.38 6.27
C PHE A 128 -5.77 1.19 6.83
N ASP A 129 -6.06 1.20 8.13
CA ASP A 129 -6.83 0.14 8.77
C ASP A 129 -8.27 0.09 8.26
N ALA A 130 -8.92 1.23 8.05
CA ALA A 130 -10.27 1.31 7.50
C ALA A 130 -10.35 0.69 6.10
N VAL A 131 -9.33 0.94 5.25
CA VAL A 131 -9.23 0.33 3.92
C VAL A 131 -9.04 -1.18 4.01
N HIS A 132 -8.06 -1.64 4.78
CA HIS A 132 -7.66 -3.05 4.77
C HIS A 132 -8.56 -3.95 5.63
N SER A 133 -9.13 -3.42 6.73
CA SER A 133 -9.98 -4.21 7.63
C SER A 133 -11.46 -4.15 7.28
N VAL A 134 -11.93 -3.13 6.56
CA VAL A 134 -13.37 -2.95 6.27
C VAL A 134 -13.65 -2.79 4.79
N LEU A 135 -13.09 -1.74 4.14
CA LEU A 135 -13.54 -1.35 2.81
C LEU A 135 -13.16 -2.38 1.74
N SER A 136 -11.88 -2.78 1.69
CA SER A 136 -11.38 -3.76 0.73
C SER A 136 -12.02 -5.14 0.91
N PRO A 137 -12.16 -5.70 2.13
CA PRO A 137 -12.90 -6.95 2.35
C PRO A 137 -14.37 -6.85 1.95
N ALA A 138 -15.06 -5.74 2.27
CA ALA A 138 -16.47 -5.56 1.90
C ALA A 138 -16.66 -5.52 0.38
N LEU A 139 -15.81 -4.78 -0.34
CA LEU A 139 -15.88 -4.69 -1.81
C LEU A 139 -15.52 -6.01 -2.49
N ARG A 140 -14.56 -6.74 -1.95
CA ARG A 140 -14.21 -8.09 -2.44
C ARG A 140 -15.40 -9.03 -2.30
N GLU A 141 -16.04 -9.08 -1.14
CA GLU A 141 -17.22 -9.92 -0.92
C GLU A 141 -18.39 -9.53 -1.82
N VAL A 142 -18.61 -8.23 -2.08
CA VAL A 142 -19.60 -7.75 -3.07
C VAL A 142 -19.26 -8.27 -4.47
N GLY A 143 -18.00 -8.18 -4.90
CA GLY A 143 -17.54 -8.68 -6.19
C GLY A 143 -17.70 -10.19 -6.33
N GLU A 144 -17.34 -10.96 -5.29
CA GLU A 144 -17.50 -12.42 -5.26
C GLU A 144 -18.96 -12.83 -5.32
N ARG A 145 -19.86 -12.16 -4.58
CA ARG A 145 -21.31 -12.41 -4.63
C ARG A 145 -21.91 -12.09 -5.99
N TRP A 146 -21.47 -10.98 -6.60
CA TRP A 146 -21.87 -10.66 -7.96
C TRP A 146 -21.42 -11.74 -8.96
N HIS A 147 -20.19 -12.21 -8.86
CA HIS A 147 -19.65 -13.28 -9.72
C HIS A 147 -20.42 -14.59 -9.57
N ARG A 148 -20.88 -14.91 -8.36
CA ARG A 148 -21.72 -16.09 -8.07
C ARG A 148 -23.20 -15.88 -8.42
N GLY A 149 -23.60 -14.69 -8.91
CA GLY A 149 -25.00 -14.36 -9.21
C GLY A 149 -25.88 -14.10 -7.97
N GLU A 150 -25.28 -13.99 -6.79
CA GLU A 150 -25.99 -13.71 -5.53
C GLU A 150 -26.30 -12.22 -5.35
N MET A 151 -25.60 -11.36 -6.09
CA MET A 151 -25.83 -9.91 -6.18
C MET A 151 -25.97 -9.48 -7.63
N SER A 152 -26.81 -8.48 -7.88
CA SER A 152 -26.96 -7.86 -9.20
C SER A 152 -25.81 -6.87 -9.47
N ILE A 153 -25.57 -6.57 -10.74
CA ILE A 153 -24.63 -5.52 -11.14
C ILE A 153 -25.00 -4.16 -10.56
N ALA A 154 -26.28 -3.88 -10.33
CA ALA A 154 -26.74 -2.64 -9.71
C ALA A 154 -26.30 -2.54 -8.25
N GLN A 155 -26.33 -3.66 -7.51
CA GLN A 155 -25.85 -3.72 -6.12
C GLN A 155 -24.34 -3.52 -6.06
N GLU A 156 -23.59 -4.18 -6.96
CA GLU A 156 -22.13 -3.94 -7.08
C GLU A 156 -21.85 -2.46 -7.34
N ARG A 157 -22.53 -1.84 -8.31
CA ARG A 157 -22.38 -0.41 -8.65
C ARG A 157 -22.70 0.53 -7.48
N ILE A 158 -23.68 0.20 -6.65
CA ILE A 158 -23.97 0.97 -5.43
C ILE A 158 -22.78 0.93 -4.49
N ALA A 159 -22.24 -0.26 -4.20
CA ALA A 159 -21.09 -0.40 -3.31
C ALA A 159 -19.86 0.36 -3.83
N SER A 160 -19.52 0.14 -5.09
CA SER A 160 -18.38 0.78 -5.75
C SER A 160 -18.50 2.31 -5.78
N ASN A 161 -19.69 2.85 -6.07
CA ASN A 161 -19.91 4.30 -6.10
C ASN A 161 -19.91 4.92 -4.68
N CYS A 162 -20.43 4.22 -3.64
CA CYS A 162 -20.31 4.68 -2.26
C CYS A 162 -18.83 4.74 -1.84
N ALA A 163 -18.06 3.68 -2.11
CA ALA A 163 -16.64 3.64 -1.82
C ALA A 163 -15.89 4.79 -2.52
N ARG A 164 -16.12 4.96 -3.83
CA ARG A 164 -15.51 6.03 -4.61
C ARG A 164 -15.77 7.41 -4.00
N ARG A 165 -17.01 7.73 -3.65
CA ARG A 165 -17.37 9.04 -3.05
C ARG A 165 -16.60 9.29 -1.75
N GLN A 166 -16.55 8.30 -0.86
CA GLN A 166 -15.84 8.41 0.41
C GLN A 166 -14.35 8.62 0.20
N LEU A 167 -13.73 7.80 -0.65
CA LEU A 167 -12.31 7.87 -0.95
C LEU A 167 -11.92 9.21 -1.60
N MET A 168 -12.70 9.69 -2.58
CA MET A 168 -12.45 10.98 -3.23
C MET A 168 -12.61 12.16 -2.27
N SER A 169 -13.60 12.13 -1.39
CA SER A 169 -13.79 13.16 -0.38
C SER A 169 -12.62 13.23 0.60
N LEU A 170 -12.16 12.08 1.08
CA LEU A 170 -11.02 11.99 1.99
C LEU A 170 -9.71 12.38 1.29
N LEU A 171 -9.49 11.90 0.06
CA LEU A 171 -8.34 12.27 -0.76
C LEU A 171 -8.25 13.79 -0.93
N HIS A 172 -9.36 14.44 -1.27
CA HIS A 172 -9.42 15.91 -1.38
C HIS A 172 -9.06 16.59 -0.05
N THR A 173 -9.62 16.11 1.06
CA THR A 173 -9.37 16.66 2.39
C THR A 173 -7.91 16.56 2.81
N PHE A 174 -7.31 15.37 2.68
CA PHE A 174 -5.91 15.14 3.05
C PHE A 174 -4.94 15.86 2.12
N ASN A 175 -5.21 15.84 0.81
CA ASN A 175 -4.34 16.46 -0.19
C ASN A 175 -4.32 17.99 -0.07
N GLY A 176 -5.38 18.59 0.46
CA GLY A 176 -5.45 20.03 0.71
C GLY A 176 -4.43 20.55 1.73
N VAL A 177 -3.87 19.69 2.57
CA VAL A 177 -2.85 20.02 3.58
C VAL A 177 -1.50 19.32 3.32
N ALA A 178 -1.43 18.43 2.34
CA ALA A 178 -0.24 17.67 2.01
C ALA A 178 0.86 18.58 1.42
N LYS A 179 2.09 18.42 1.91
CA LYS A 179 3.28 19.19 1.49
C LYS A 179 4.46 18.30 1.11
N GLY A 180 4.27 17.00 1.17
CA GLY A 180 5.30 16.00 0.89
C GLY A 180 5.63 15.86 -0.59
N THR A 181 6.31 14.79 -0.90
CA THR A 181 6.74 14.42 -2.26
C THR A 181 5.54 14.15 -3.16
N ALA A 182 5.64 14.52 -4.44
CA ALA A 182 4.60 14.29 -5.44
C ALA A 182 4.63 12.83 -5.90
N VAL A 183 3.47 12.17 -5.86
CA VAL A 183 3.26 10.80 -6.36
C VAL A 183 2.00 10.76 -7.21
N ILE A 184 2.09 10.13 -8.38
CA ILE A 184 0.97 9.90 -9.29
C ILE A 184 0.33 8.55 -9.00
N PHE A 185 -0.99 8.46 -9.13
CA PHE A 185 -1.78 7.25 -9.00
C PHE A 185 -2.69 7.10 -10.23
N ALA A 186 -2.50 6.02 -10.99
CA ALA A 186 -3.23 5.77 -12.23
C ALA A 186 -3.35 4.26 -12.51
N THR A 187 -4.18 3.93 -13.50
CA THR A 187 -4.07 2.66 -14.22
C THR A 187 -3.77 2.94 -15.69
N LEU A 188 -3.08 2.02 -16.36
CA LEU A 188 -2.72 2.17 -17.76
C LEU A 188 -3.88 1.78 -18.70
N SER A 189 -3.72 2.07 -19.98
CA SER A 189 -4.75 1.82 -21.01
C SER A 189 -5.22 0.36 -20.97
N GLY A 190 -6.55 0.18 -21.00
CA GLY A 190 -7.21 -1.14 -20.89
C GLY A 190 -7.56 -1.55 -19.46
N GLU A 191 -6.99 -0.91 -18.43
CA GLU A 191 -7.29 -1.22 -17.04
C GLU A 191 -8.29 -0.20 -16.44
N ARG A 192 -9.50 -0.67 -16.12
CA ARG A 192 -10.59 0.16 -15.60
C ARG A 192 -10.88 -0.03 -14.11
N HIS A 193 -10.19 -0.95 -13.46
CA HIS A 193 -10.36 -1.21 -12.02
C HIS A 193 -9.60 -0.18 -11.20
N GLU A 194 -10.28 0.91 -10.85
CA GLU A 194 -9.65 2.08 -10.23
C GLU A 194 -9.75 2.11 -8.69
N LEU A 195 -10.67 1.37 -8.06
CA LEU A 195 -10.89 1.50 -6.61
C LEU A 195 -9.65 1.14 -5.79
N GLY A 196 -8.88 0.14 -6.22
CA GLY A 196 -7.63 -0.23 -5.57
C GLY A 196 -6.63 0.93 -5.57
N ILE A 197 -6.37 1.51 -6.73
CA ILE A 197 -5.41 2.61 -6.85
C ILE A 197 -5.91 3.89 -6.15
N LEU A 198 -7.23 4.14 -6.13
CA LEU A 198 -7.83 5.25 -5.39
C LEU A 198 -7.70 5.08 -3.87
N MET A 199 -7.82 3.85 -3.34
CA MET A 199 -7.56 3.56 -1.93
C MET A 199 -6.14 3.94 -1.54
N TYR A 200 -5.16 3.54 -2.33
CA TYR A 200 -3.76 3.86 -2.07
C TYR A 200 -3.43 5.33 -2.29
N ALA A 201 -4.07 6.01 -3.24
CA ALA A 201 -3.97 7.45 -3.40
C ALA A 201 -4.44 8.19 -2.13
N MET A 202 -5.58 7.79 -1.57
CA MET A 202 -6.11 8.36 -0.33
C MET A 202 -5.21 8.06 0.88
N ILE A 203 -4.68 6.84 1.00
CA ILE A 203 -3.71 6.47 2.05
C ILE A 203 -2.45 7.34 1.92
N ALA A 204 -1.89 7.49 0.72
CA ALA A 204 -0.72 8.33 0.46
C ALA A 204 -0.94 9.79 0.91
N ALA A 205 -2.09 10.37 0.56
CA ALA A 205 -2.45 11.72 0.98
C ALA A 205 -2.58 11.84 2.51
N SER A 206 -3.12 10.81 3.19
CA SER A 206 -3.19 10.77 4.66
C SER A 206 -1.81 10.68 5.34
N LEU A 207 -0.81 10.19 4.61
CA LEU A 207 0.61 10.18 5.01
C LEU A 207 1.37 11.44 4.56
N SER A 208 0.65 12.49 4.17
CA SER A 208 1.15 13.81 3.76
C SER A 208 1.84 13.87 2.39
N LEU A 209 1.80 12.84 1.57
CA LEU A 209 2.26 12.92 0.18
C LEU A 209 1.35 13.81 -0.66
N ARG A 210 1.93 14.63 -1.55
CA ARG A 210 1.19 15.33 -2.60
C ARG A 210 0.72 14.33 -3.64
N THR A 211 -0.55 13.98 -3.62
CA THR A 211 -1.11 12.88 -4.39
C THR A 211 -1.85 13.39 -5.62
N PHE A 212 -1.41 12.93 -6.78
CA PHE A 212 -2.04 13.19 -8.07
C PHE A 212 -2.78 11.94 -8.55
N TYR A 213 -4.07 11.87 -8.27
CA TYR A 213 -4.91 10.79 -8.75
C TYR A 213 -5.42 11.12 -10.15
N LEU A 214 -4.91 10.43 -11.17
CA LEU A 214 -5.29 10.64 -12.57
C LEU A 214 -6.48 9.77 -12.99
N GLY A 215 -6.75 8.69 -12.26
CA GLY A 215 -7.84 7.77 -12.57
C GLY A 215 -7.44 6.60 -13.47
N PRO A 216 -8.43 5.92 -14.06
CA PRO A 216 -8.21 4.72 -14.85
C PRO A 216 -8.01 4.98 -16.34
N ASP A 217 -7.45 3.96 -17.02
CA ASP A 217 -7.44 3.82 -18.48
C ASP A 217 -6.66 4.95 -19.20
N LEU A 218 -5.43 5.25 -18.72
CA LEU A 218 -4.59 6.32 -19.29
C LEU A 218 -3.43 5.78 -20.13
N PRO A 219 -3.11 6.44 -21.26
CA PRO A 219 -1.89 6.15 -22.01
C PRO A 219 -0.64 6.40 -21.17
N ALA A 220 0.36 5.53 -21.30
CA ALA A 220 1.62 5.62 -20.57
C ALA A 220 2.34 6.97 -20.79
N GLU A 221 2.26 7.50 -21.99
CA GLU A 221 2.87 8.79 -22.39
C GLU A 221 2.24 9.97 -21.65
N GLU A 222 0.92 9.93 -21.41
CA GLU A 222 0.21 10.97 -20.66
C GLU A 222 0.59 10.95 -19.19
N VAL A 223 0.70 9.75 -18.61
CA VAL A 223 1.17 9.57 -17.22
C VAL A 223 2.61 10.08 -17.08
N ALA A 224 3.50 9.73 -18.00
CA ALA A 224 4.89 10.18 -18.00
C ALA A 224 5.00 11.71 -18.19
N ARG A 225 4.19 12.30 -19.06
CA ARG A 225 4.15 13.76 -19.25
C ARG A 225 3.75 14.46 -17.94
N CYS A 226 2.68 14.00 -17.31
CA CYS A 226 2.26 14.55 -16.03
C CYS A 226 3.37 14.43 -14.97
N ALA A 227 4.06 13.28 -14.92
CA ALA A 227 5.12 13.06 -13.95
C ALA A 227 6.27 14.07 -14.07
N ARG A 228 6.68 14.40 -15.30
CA ARG A 228 7.70 15.40 -15.57
C ARG A 228 7.26 16.82 -15.17
N GLU A 229 6.00 17.17 -15.49
CA GLU A 229 5.47 18.53 -15.22
C GLU A 229 5.32 18.84 -13.73
N ILE A 230 5.11 17.83 -12.88
CA ILE A 230 4.91 18.01 -11.43
C ILE A 230 6.13 17.60 -10.59
N ASP A 231 7.24 17.23 -11.23
CA ASP A 231 8.43 16.66 -10.59
C ASP A 231 8.07 15.48 -9.67
N ALA A 232 7.32 14.52 -10.20
CA ALA A 232 6.92 13.34 -9.43
C ALA A 232 8.11 12.43 -9.15
N MET A 233 8.22 11.96 -7.92
CA MET A 233 9.27 11.00 -7.52
C MET A 233 8.85 9.55 -7.68
N ALA A 234 7.55 9.29 -7.77
CA ALA A 234 7.02 7.95 -8.02
C ALA A 234 5.69 7.99 -8.76
N ILE A 235 5.41 6.90 -9.46
CA ILE A 235 4.14 6.62 -10.12
C ILE A 235 3.63 5.28 -9.63
N ALA A 236 2.47 5.26 -9.00
CA ALA A 236 1.79 4.05 -8.56
C ALA A 236 0.82 3.58 -9.64
N ILE A 237 0.98 2.34 -10.08
CA ILE A 237 0.14 1.69 -11.11
C ILE A 237 -0.51 0.45 -10.51
N SER A 238 -1.83 0.33 -10.66
CA SER A 238 -2.58 -0.87 -10.28
C SER A 238 -2.78 -1.78 -11.49
N LEU A 239 -2.47 -3.07 -11.30
CA LEU A 239 -2.59 -4.13 -12.29
C LEU A 239 -3.61 -5.15 -11.77
N VAL A 240 -4.76 -5.25 -12.41
CA VAL A 240 -5.85 -6.14 -11.98
C VAL A 240 -6.13 -7.21 -13.03
N ASN A 241 -6.15 -6.83 -14.30
CA ASN A 241 -6.42 -7.75 -15.40
C ASN A 241 -5.25 -8.71 -15.66
N HIS A 242 -5.56 -10.01 -15.69
CA HIS A 242 -4.60 -11.08 -15.99
C HIS A 242 -4.51 -11.40 -17.50
N ASP A 243 -5.51 -11.02 -18.28
CA ASP A 243 -5.64 -11.44 -19.69
C ASP A 243 -4.74 -10.68 -20.67
N GLN A 244 -4.03 -9.62 -20.23
CA GLN A 244 -3.27 -8.71 -21.09
C GLN A 244 -1.86 -8.42 -20.57
N ILE A 245 -1.19 -9.40 -19.97
CA ILE A 245 0.11 -9.23 -19.33
C ILE A 245 1.14 -8.65 -20.31
N GLU A 246 1.24 -9.16 -21.54
CA GLU A 246 2.19 -8.67 -22.54
C GLU A 246 1.94 -7.20 -22.91
N ALA A 247 0.68 -6.82 -23.13
CA ALA A 247 0.32 -5.43 -23.43
C ALA A 247 0.62 -4.51 -22.25
N THR A 248 0.36 -4.97 -21.01
CA THR A 248 0.68 -4.25 -19.79
C THR A 248 2.17 -4.05 -19.63
N LEU A 249 3.00 -5.08 -19.85
CA LEU A 249 4.46 -4.97 -19.81
C LEU A 249 4.98 -4.00 -20.86
N ALA A 250 4.45 -4.05 -22.10
CA ALA A 250 4.82 -3.11 -23.16
C ALA A 250 4.54 -1.65 -22.76
N GLN A 251 3.41 -1.38 -22.10
CA GLN A 251 3.06 -0.06 -21.59
C GLN A 251 3.96 0.37 -20.41
N LEU A 252 4.31 -0.53 -19.49
CA LEU A 252 5.23 -0.24 -18.39
C LEU A 252 6.63 0.10 -18.91
N HIS A 253 7.11 -0.62 -19.92
CA HIS A 253 8.38 -0.29 -20.59
C HIS A 253 8.30 1.03 -21.35
N ALA A 254 7.17 1.36 -22.00
CA ALA A 254 6.95 2.65 -22.63
C ALA A 254 6.97 3.78 -21.58
N LEU A 255 6.27 3.61 -20.48
CA LEU A 255 6.28 4.53 -19.36
C LEU A 255 7.71 4.79 -18.86
N ARG A 256 8.49 3.72 -18.60
CA ARG A 256 9.87 3.85 -18.12
C ARG A 256 10.78 4.65 -19.06
N ARG A 257 10.66 4.46 -20.37
CA ARG A 257 11.48 5.19 -21.35
C ARG A 257 11.25 6.70 -21.35
N GLU A 258 10.08 7.13 -20.95
CA GLU A 258 9.68 8.54 -20.91
C GLU A 258 9.96 9.23 -19.56
N LEU A 259 10.31 8.46 -18.53
CA LEU A 259 10.52 8.97 -17.18
C LEU A 259 12.01 9.25 -16.89
N PRO A 260 12.33 10.28 -16.08
CA PRO A 260 13.65 10.44 -15.49
C PRO A 260 14.09 9.20 -14.70
N ASP A 261 15.42 8.95 -14.65
CA ASP A 261 15.98 7.74 -14.02
C ASP A 261 15.67 7.63 -12.51
N GLU A 262 15.50 8.75 -11.83
CA GLU A 262 15.19 8.82 -10.40
C GLU A 262 13.76 8.44 -10.05
N VAL A 263 12.82 8.54 -11.01
CA VAL A 263 11.39 8.27 -10.77
C VAL A 263 11.14 6.77 -10.62
N GLU A 264 10.46 6.38 -9.58
CA GLU A 264 10.09 4.98 -9.35
C GLU A 264 8.73 4.63 -9.94
N ILE A 265 8.56 3.37 -10.34
CA ILE A 265 7.25 2.82 -10.75
C ILE A 265 6.82 1.83 -9.66
N TRP A 266 5.80 2.19 -8.91
CA TRP A 266 5.22 1.35 -7.85
C TRP A 266 4.09 0.50 -8.42
N LEU A 267 4.25 -0.80 -8.36
CA LEU A 267 3.31 -1.75 -8.96
C LEU A 267 2.58 -2.51 -7.88
N GLY A 268 1.25 -2.50 -7.95
CA GLY A 268 0.37 -3.24 -7.04
C GLY A 268 -0.82 -3.85 -7.76
N GLY A 269 -1.62 -4.60 -7.01
CA GLY A 269 -2.83 -5.26 -7.52
C GLY A 269 -2.63 -6.76 -7.78
N PRO A 270 -3.73 -7.53 -7.87
CA PRO A 270 -3.68 -8.98 -8.00
C PRO A 270 -3.01 -9.47 -9.28
N GLY A 271 -3.10 -8.74 -10.39
CA GLY A 271 -2.45 -9.07 -11.65
C GLY A 271 -0.91 -9.09 -11.60
N LEU A 272 -0.33 -8.41 -10.60
CA LEU A 272 1.12 -8.38 -10.43
C LEU A 272 1.72 -9.74 -10.04
N VAL A 273 0.95 -10.62 -9.42
CA VAL A 273 1.42 -11.93 -8.95
C VAL A 273 1.86 -12.83 -10.11
N GLU A 274 1.24 -12.68 -11.28
CA GLU A 274 1.53 -13.48 -12.47
C GLU A 274 2.68 -12.92 -13.33
N ILE A 275 3.18 -11.73 -12.99
CA ILE A 275 4.26 -11.09 -13.75
C ILE A 275 5.61 -11.48 -13.14
N ASP A 276 6.49 -12.05 -13.97
CA ASP A 276 7.88 -12.33 -13.60
C ASP A 276 8.62 -11.00 -13.35
N GLU A 277 9.25 -10.89 -12.19
CA GLU A 277 9.99 -9.69 -11.79
C GLU A 277 11.09 -9.32 -12.78
N SER A 278 11.72 -10.31 -13.40
CA SER A 278 12.78 -10.11 -14.40
C SER A 278 12.29 -9.42 -15.69
N THR A 279 10.97 -9.42 -15.95
CA THR A 279 10.35 -8.77 -17.12
C THR A 279 9.95 -7.34 -16.86
N LEU A 280 9.98 -6.90 -15.59
CA LEU A 280 9.60 -5.53 -15.23
C LEU A 280 10.69 -4.53 -15.63
N PRO A 281 10.32 -3.31 -16.02
CA PRO A 281 11.29 -2.27 -16.32
C PRO A 281 12.11 -1.88 -15.07
N PRO A 282 13.34 -1.34 -15.25
CA PRO A 282 14.16 -0.90 -14.13
C PRO A 282 13.43 0.15 -13.28
N ARG A 283 13.77 0.23 -11.99
CA ARG A 283 13.13 1.11 -11.00
C ARG A 283 11.66 0.76 -10.71
N SER A 284 11.21 -0.42 -11.09
CA SER A 284 9.92 -0.97 -10.63
C SER A 284 10.04 -1.47 -9.19
N VAL A 285 9.04 -1.16 -8.37
CA VAL A 285 8.92 -1.60 -6.98
C VAL A 285 7.61 -2.34 -6.83
N ARG A 286 7.68 -3.62 -6.47
CA ARG A 286 6.50 -4.47 -6.28
C ARG A 286 5.90 -4.23 -4.90
N MET A 287 4.59 -4.02 -4.84
CA MET A 287 3.79 -3.86 -3.63
C MET A 287 2.85 -5.07 -3.52
N LEU A 288 3.35 -6.17 -2.96
CA LEU A 288 2.60 -7.43 -2.86
C LEU A 288 1.76 -7.49 -1.58
N GLU A 289 2.27 -6.87 -0.52
CA GLU A 289 1.58 -6.80 0.76
C GLU A 289 1.16 -5.36 1.07
N PRO A 290 0.03 -5.15 1.77
CA PRO A 290 -0.42 -3.81 2.13
C PRO A 290 0.64 -2.95 2.82
N GLY A 291 1.44 -3.56 3.71
CA GLY A 291 2.51 -2.89 4.44
C GLY A 291 3.69 -2.41 3.59
N ASP A 292 3.87 -2.98 2.39
CA ASP A 292 4.95 -2.57 1.47
C ASP A 292 4.79 -1.12 1.04
N PHE A 293 3.54 -0.71 0.83
CA PHE A 293 3.21 0.66 0.42
C PHE A 293 3.57 1.69 1.49
N GLU A 294 3.09 1.52 2.74
CA GLU A 294 3.42 2.46 3.83
C GLU A 294 4.92 2.53 4.08
N GLN A 295 5.58 1.37 3.99
CA GLN A 295 7.01 1.29 4.13
C GLN A 295 7.73 2.09 3.03
N ARG A 296 7.26 1.98 1.79
CA ARG A 296 7.87 2.70 0.66
C ARG A 296 7.64 4.20 0.76
N VAL A 297 6.44 4.63 1.16
CA VAL A 297 6.15 6.02 1.45
C VAL A 297 7.11 6.58 2.51
N GLY A 298 7.30 5.87 3.63
CA GLY A 298 8.22 6.28 4.67
C GLY A 298 9.67 6.42 4.19
N LEU A 299 10.12 5.55 3.28
CA LEU A 299 11.46 5.62 2.70
C LEU A 299 11.62 6.77 1.69
N LEU A 300 10.58 7.06 0.91
CA LEU A 300 10.58 8.16 -0.04
C LEU A 300 10.69 9.51 0.69
N GLU A 301 9.95 9.69 1.77
CA GLU A 301 10.01 10.92 2.57
C GLU A 301 11.34 11.07 3.35
N ALA A 302 11.91 9.96 3.81
CA ALA A 302 13.20 9.97 4.51
C ALA A 302 14.41 10.21 3.60
N ALA A 303 14.27 10.05 2.30
CA ALA A 303 15.32 10.30 1.31
C ALA A 303 15.41 11.79 0.89
N ARG A 304 14.47 12.61 1.32
CA ARG A 304 14.37 14.05 1.07
C ARG A 304 15.18 14.85 2.10
#